data_a1626eb4d5952873ede48530309b0333
#
_entry.id   a1626eb4d5952873ede48530309b0333
#
_cell.length_a   1.000
_cell.length_b   1.000
_cell.length_c   1.000
_cell.angle_alpha   90.00
_cell.angle_beta   90.00
_cell.angle_gamma   90.00
#
_symmetry.space_group_name_H-M   'P 1'
#
loop_
_entity.id
_entity.type
_entity.pdbx_description
1 polymer ?
#
loop_
_entity_poly.entity_id
_entity_poly.type
_entity_poly.pdbx_seq_one_letter_code
_entity_poly.pdbx_strand_id
1 'polypeptide(L)'
;FIFDADNLLKSDYISKMNDAFDSGEKIITSYRNTKNFDENWIASTYALHWLRSIRTNHRARSVLRLATNIQGTGFLFTNEIVRNGWHYTSLTEDRALTADAVARGYQITYQDEAEFFDEQPVDIKIAMRQRIRWSKGHLQAFTETGGKLFSHIFVTNGAASKTEAHSKGISVEEIPMQKRFLNNIRQRFMSLDMLSVVYPRSLVS
;
A
#
# COMPACT_ATOMS: atom_id res chain seq x y z
N PHE A 1 8.87 -5.16 -9.74
CA PHE A 1 8.32 -6.11 -8.76
C PHE A 1 9.23 -6.21 -7.55
N ILE A 2 8.64 -6.31 -6.35
CA ILE A 2 9.33 -6.56 -5.08
C ILE A 2 8.74 -7.81 -4.44
N PHE A 3 9.62 -8.78 -4.13
CA PHE A 3 9.28 -10.02 -3.45
C PHE A 3 10.32 -10.36 -2.40
N ASP A 4 9.88 -10.98 -1.32
CA ASP A 4 10.78 -11.67 -0.41
C ASP A 4 11.30 -12.97 -1.04
N ALA A 5 12.50 -13.40 -0.69
CA ALA A 5 13.17 -14.53 -1.33
C ALA A 5 12.46 -15.87 -1.12
N ASP A 6 11.59 -15.94 -0.15
CA ASP A 6 10.78 -17.13 0.20
C ASP A 6 9.38 -17.14 -0.42
N ASN A 7 8.99 -16.11 -1.18
CA ASN A 7 7.68 -16.06 -1.80
C ASN A 7 7.55 -17.06 -2.96
N LEU A 8 6.41 -17.72 -3.04
CA LEU A 8 6.02 -18.58 -4.17
C LEU A 8 4.88 -17.91 -4.93
N LEU A 9 5.03 -17.76 -6.23
CA LEU A 9 4.03 -17.14 -7.08
C LEU A 9 3.16 -18.19 -7.75
N LYS A 10 1.86 -17.92 -7.89
CA LYS A 10 1.01 -18.66 -8.81
C LYS A 10 1.50 -18.48 -10.24
N SER A 11 1.32 -19.48 -11.09
CA SER A 11 1.83 -19.47 -12.47
C SER A 11 1.33 -18.30 -13.33
N ASP A 12 0.13 -17.80 -13.04
CA ASP A 12 -0.52 -16.68 -13.73
C ASP A 12 -0.31 -15.30 -13.03
N TYR A 13 0.44 -15.28 -11.91
CA TYR A 13 0.64 -14.07 -11.10
C TYR A 13 1.14 -12.87 -11.90
N ILE A 14 2.20 -13.05 -12.68
CA ILE A 14 2.81 -11.96 -13.48
C ILE A 14 1.82 -11.44 -14.54
N SER A 15 1.09 -12.35 -15.20
CA SER A 15 0.06 -11.96 -16.18
C SER A 15 -1.01 -11.10 -15.53
N LYS A 16 -1.54 -11.51 -14.38
CA LYS A 16 -2.59 -10.76 -13.66
C LYS A 16 -2.12 -9.40 -13.18
N MET A 17 -0.88 -9.31 -12.72
CA MET A 17 -0.29 -8.03 -12.31
C MET A 17 -0.04 -7.12 -13.52
N ASN A 18 0.35 -7.70 -14.67
CA ASN A 18 0.53 -6.95 -15.91
C ASN A 18 -0.79 -6.41 -16.45
N ASP A 19 -1.88 -7.19 -16.40
CA ASP A 19 -3.21 -6.73 -16.79
C ASP A 19 -3.64 -5.48 -15.99
N ALA A 20 -3.36 -5.47 -14.68
CA ALA A 20 -3.61 -4.31 -13.84
C ALA A 20 -2.69 -3.12 -14.19
N PHE A 21 -1.42 -3.38 -14.49
CA PHE A 21 -0.49 -2.34 -14.94
C PHE A 21 -0.92 -1.73 -16.28
N ASP A 22 -1.32 -2.55 -17.24
CA ASP A 22 -1.77 -2.11 -18.56
C ASP A 22 -3.09 -1.31 -18.50
N SER A 23 -3.89 -1.49 -17.45
CA SER A 23 -5.05 -0.64 -17.17
C SER A 23 -4.69 0.78 -16.70
N GLY A 24 -3.39 1.07 -16.52
CA GLY A 24 -2.86 2.39 -16.17
C GLY A 24 -2.49 2.58 -14.69
N GLU A 25 -2.56 1.51 -13.91
CA GLU A 25 -2.22 1.55 -12.49
C GLU A 25 -0.69 1.68 -12.28
N LYS A 26 -0.27 2.48 -11.30
CA LYS A 26 1.14 2.82 -11.09
C LYS A 26 1.78 2.10 -9.91
N ILE A 27 0.98 1.76 -8.92
CA ILE A 27 1.38 1.01 -7.73
C ILE A 27 0.31 -0.04 -7.47
N ILE A 28 0.69 -1.31 -7.48
CA ILE A 28 -0.23 -2.43 -7.38
C ILE A 28 0.28 -3.40 -6.32
N THR A 29 -0.56 -3.73 -5.35
CA THR A 29 -0.33 -4.83 -4.41
C THR A 29 -1.28 -5.97 -4.71
N SER A 30 -1.02 -7.17 -4.19
CA SER A 30 -1.67 -8.39 -4.62
C SER A 30 -2.14 -9.27 -3.46
N TYR A 31 -2.77 -10.38 -3.78
CA TYR A 31 -3.33 -11.31 -2.81
C TYR A 31 -2.21 -12.14 -2.15
N ARG A 32 -1.98 -11.87 -0.86
CA ARG A 32 -1.01 -12.59 -0.02
C ARG A 32 -1.68 -13.78 0.66
N ASN A 33 -1.31 -14.97 0.28
CA ASN A 33 -1.71 -16.22 0.91
C ASN A 33 -0.56 -16.77 1.77
N THR A 34 -0.76 -17.90 2.42
CA THR A 34 0.19 -18.53 3.34
C THR A 34 0.57 -19.93 2.86
N LYS A 35 1.87 -20.27 2.86
CA LYS A 35 2.38 -21.61 2.50
C LYS A 35 2.13 -22.63 3.59
N ASN A 36 2.30 -22.24 4.82
CA ASN A 36 2.39 -23.12 6.00
C ASN A 36 1.24 -22.89 7.00
N PHE A 37 0.01 -22.79 6.48
CA PHE A 37 -1.19 -22.50 7.29
C PHE A 37 -1.41 -23.53 8.40
N ASP A 38 -1.22 -24.79 8.10
CA ASP A 38 -1.51 -25.95 8.96
C ASP A 38 -0.32 -26.42 9.81
N GLU A 39 0.82 -25.75 9.72
CA GLU A 39 2.03 -26.16 10.43
C GLU A 39 1.88 -26.05 11.95
N ASN A 40 1.33 -24.93 12.44
CA ASN A 40 0.94 -24.77 13.83
C ASN A 40 -0.01 -23.57 14.03
N TRP A 41 -0.52 -23.41 15.26
CA TRP A 41 -1.48 -22.37 15.60
C TRP A 41 -0.93 -20.93 15.40
N ILE A 42 0.38 -20.71 15.49
CA ILE A 42 1.01 -19.39 15.27
C ILE A 42 0.92 -19.02 13.80
N ALA A 43 1.33 -19.94 12.92
CA ALA A 43 1.24 -19.76 11.46
C ALA A 43 -0.22 -19.57 11.03
N SER A 44 -1.15 -20.37 11.54
CA SER A 44 -2.59 -20.22 11.28
C SER A 44 -3.12 -18.86 11.72
N THR A 45 -2.71 -18.36 12.88
CA THR A 45 -3.13 -17.05 13.39
C THR A 45 -2.64 -15.90 12.49
N TYR A 46 -1.40 -15.99 12.00
CA TYR A 46 -0.86 -15.02 11.04
C TYR A 46 -1.59 -15.09 9.69
N ALA A 47 -1.85 -16.29 9.19
CA ALA A 47 -2.62 -16.48 7.96
C ALA A 47 -4.02 -15.86 8.06
N LEU A 48 -4.72 -16.09 9.16
CA LEU A 48 -6.04 -15.48 9.42
C LEU A 48 -5.96 -13.96 9.54
N HIS A 49 -4.88 -13.41 10.10
CA HIS A 49 -4.63 -11.97 10.14
C HIS A 49 -4.53 -11.38 8.72
N TRP A 50 -3.77 -12.01 7.83
CA TRP A 50 -3.64 -11.57 6.44
C TRP A 50 -4.94 -11.71 5.67
N LEU A 51 -5.63 -12.85 5.80
CA LEU A 51 -6.93 -13.07 5.17
C LEU A 51 -7.97 -12.04 5.60
N ARG A 52 -8.01 -11.70 6.90
CA ARG A 52 -8.85 -10.62 7.41
C ARG A 52 -8.48 -9.29 6.77
N SER A 53 -7.18 -8.95 6.72
CA SER A 53 -6.70 -7.70 6.10
C SER A 53 -7.13 -7.60 4.64
N ILE A 54 -7.02 -8.68 3.88
CA ILE A 54 -7.47 -8.74 2.48
C ILE A 54 -8.95 -8.41 2.39
N ARG A 55 -9.79 -9.09 3.18
CA ARG A 55 -11.25 -8.94 3.08
C ARG A 55 -11.75 -7.58 3.56
N THR A 56 -11.27 -7.13 4.72
CA THR A 56 -11.81 -5.92 5.36
C THR A 56 -11.09 -4.64 4.96
N ASN A 57 -9.87 -4.75 4.42
CA ASN A 57 -9.04 -3.62 4.09
C ASN A 57 -8.81 -3.49 2.57
N HIS A 58 -8.12 -4.45 1.96
CA HIS A 58 -7.73 -4.33 0.56
C HIS A 58 -8.92 -4.36 -0.40
N ARG A 59 -9.80 -5.36 -0.29
CA ARG A 59 -11.01 -5.48 -1.12
C ARG A 59 -11.97 -4.31 -0.89
N ALA A 60 -12.22 -3.95 0.37
CA ALA A 60 -13.11 -2.84 0.68
C ALA A 60 -12.61 -1.52 0.08
N ARG A 61 -11.31 -1.21 0.23
CA ARG A 61 -10.72 -0.02 -0.38
C ARG A 61 -10.73 -0.06 -1.89
N SER A 62 -10.48 -1.21 -2.50
CA SER A 62 -10.56 -1.38 -3.95
C SER A 62 -11.95 -1.04 -4.48
N VAL A 63 -13.02 -1.57 -3.86
CA VAL A 63 -14.42 -1.26 -4.21
C VAL A 63 -14.71 0.23 -4.05
N LEU A 64 -14.24 0.85 -2.97
CA LEU A 64 -14.42 2.27 -2.71
C LEU A 64 -13.46 3.17 -3.50
N ARG A 65 -12.59 2.59 -4.32
CA ARG A 65 -11.53 3.29 -5.06
C ARG A 65 -10.64 4.15 -4.18
N LEU A 66 -10.41 3.70 -2.95
CA LEU A 66 -9.43 4.27 -2.03
C LEU A 66 -8.08 3.59 -2.22
N ALA A 67 -7.01 4.28 -1.83
CA ALA A 67 -5.68 3.67 -1.84
C ALA A 67 -5.61 2.56 -0.79
N THR A 68 -5.13 1.38 -1.19
CA THR A 68 -4.78 0.33 -0.23
C THR A 68 -3.36 0.55 0.31
N ASN A 69 -2.89 -0.30 1.20
CA ASN A 69 -1.51 -0.27 1.67
C ASN A 69 -0.69 -1.42 1.08
N ILE A 70 0.57 -1.17 0.86
CA ILE A 70 1.57 -2.19 0.52
C ILE A 70 1.82 -3.06 1.76
N GLN A 71 2.14 -4.33 1.58
CA GLN A 71 2.33 -5.33 2.65
C GLN A 71 3.77 -5.88 2.73
N GLY A 72 4.76 -5.09 2.37
CA GLY A 72 6.17 -5.44 2.41
C GLY A 72 6.65 -6.27 1.21
N THR A 73 5.79 -7.09 0.63
CA THR A 73 6.11 -8.00 -0.47
C THR A 73 4.92 -8.17 -1.42
N GLY A 74 5.13 -8.79 -2.59
CA GLY A 74 4.06 -9.06 -3.55
C GLY A 74 3.46 -7.79 -4.16
N PHE A 75 4.28 -6.82 -4.54
CA PHE A 75 3.82 -5.59 -5.16
C PHE A 75 4.71 -5.13 -6.32
N LEU A 76 4.16 -4.27 -7.14
CA LEU A 76 4.91 -3.56 -8.19
C LEU A 76 4.67 -2.05 -8.10
N PHE A 77 5.62 -1.30 -8.63
CA PHE A 77 5.47 0.13 -8.88
C PHE A 77 6.26 0.55 -10.12
N THR A 78 5.86 1.67 -10.71
CA THR A 78 6.59 2.24 -11.85
C THR A 78 7.85 2.96 -11.39
N ASN A 79 8.85 3.04 -12.24
CA ASN A 79 10.12 3.73 -11.95
C ASN A 79 9.94 5.22 -11.57
N GLU A 80 8.86 5.85 -12.02
CA GLU A 80 8.56 7.24 -11.67
C GLU A 80 8.36 7.47 -10.16
N ILE A 81 7.93 6.43 -9.41
CA ILE A 81 7.71 6.49 -7.96
C ILE A 81 9.02 6.75 -7.22
N VAL A 82 10.09 6.13 -7.70
CA VAL A 82 11.44 6.18 -7.10
C VAL A 82 12.46 6.93 -7.97
N ARG A 83 11.99 7.78 -8.88
CA ARG A 83 12.88 8.53 -9.81
C ARG A 83 13.97 9.33 -9.10
N ASN A 84 13.66 9.85 -7.89
CA ASN A 84 14.59 10.61 -7.07
C ASN A 84 15.38 9.73 -6.07
N GLY A 85 15.36 8.42 -6.25
CA GLY A 85 16.01 7.45 -5.38
C GLY A 85 15.04 6.84 -4.34
N TRP A 86 15.53 5.82 -3.65
CA TRP A 86 14.82 5.17 -2.55
C TRP A 86 15.17 5.87 -1.23
N HIS A 87 14.20 6.58 -0.64
CA HIS A 87 14.41 7.37 0.58
C HIS A 87 13.70 6.79 1.80
N TYR A 88 13.09 5.63 1.69
CA TYR A 88 12.31 5.00 2.74
C TYR A 88 13.22 4.16 3.61
N THR A 89 13.61 4.68 4.78
CA THR A 89 14.59 4.07 5.69
C THR A 89 13.99 3.54 6.99
N SER A 90 12.68 3.70 7.18
CA SER A 90 11.97 3.15 8.33
C SER A 90 11.98 1.62 8.33
N LEU A 91 11.80 1.00 9.50
CA LEU A 91 11.70 -0.46 9.64
C LEU A 91 10.48 -1.08 8.93
N THR A 92 9.57 -0.25 8.44
CA THR A 92 8.44 -0.58 7.58
C THR A 92 8.42 0.39 6.40
N GLU A 93 9.38 0.22 5.51
CA GLU A 93 9.58 1.05 4.31
C GLU A 93 8.36 1.02 3.38
N ASP A 94 7.63 -0.09 3.36
CA ASP A 94 6.38 -0.28 2.64
C ASP A 94 5.27 0.69 3.09
N ARG A 95 5.19 0.94 4.39
CA ARG A 95 4.24 1.94 4.93
C ARG A 95 4.66 3.36 4.63
N ALA A 96 5.94 3.66 4.73
CA ALA A 96 6.46 4.97 4.37
C ALA A 96 6.25 5.26 2.88
N LEU A 97 6.54 4.29 2.01
CA LEU A 97 6.25 4.35 0.57
C LEU A 97 4.75 4.54 0.32
N THR A 98 3.90 3.75 0.99
CA THR A 98 2.44 3.85 0.88
C THR A 98 1.96 5.27 1.20
N ALA A 99 2.37 5.81 2.33
CA ALA A 99 1.95 7.13 2.80
C ALA A 99 2.46 8.26 1.90
N ASP A 100 3.72 8.19 1.48
CA ASP A 100 4.31 9.19 0.57
C ASP A 100 3.66 9.15 -0.81
N ALA A 101 3.40 7.96 -1.37
CA ALA A 101 2.72 7.81 -2.65
C ALA A 101 1.32 8.43 -2.61
N VAL A 102 0.55 8.18 -1.54
CA VAL A 102 -0.78 8.78 -1.35
C VAL A 102 -0.67 10.30 -1.19
N ALA A 103 0.30 10.80 -0.42
CA ALA A 103 0.54 12.24 -0.29
C ALA A 103 0.89 12.90 -1.63
N ARG A 104 1.59 12.19 -2.52
CA ARG A 104 1.90 12.63 -3.89
C ARG A 104 0.72 12.48 -4.86
N GLY A 105 -0.43 11.96 -4.43
CA GLY A 105 -1.64 11.82 -5.24
C GLY A 105 -1.74 10.51 -6.02
N TYR A 106 -0.83 9.56 -5.79
CA TYR A 106 -0.94 8.23 -6.38
C TYR A 106 -2.00 7.40 -5.66
N GLN A 107 -2.70 6.58 -6.43
CA GLN A 107 -3.52 5.51 -5.89
C GLN A 107 -2.70 4.23 -5.82
N ILE A 108 -2.85 3.47 -4.75
CA ILE A 108 -2.34 2.11 -4.64
C ILE A 108 -3.51 1.18 -4.83
N THR A 109 -3.47 0.35 -5.87
CA THR A 109 -4.54 -0.57 -6.22
C THR A 109 -4.25 -1.98 -5.72
N TYR A 110 -5.29 -2.77 -5.65
CA TYR A 110 -5.21 -4.15 -5.20
C TYR A 110 -5.69 -5.10 -6.28
N GLN A 111 -4.83 -6.04 -6.69
CA GLN A 111 -5.16 -7.08 -7.66
C GLN A 111 -5.46 -8.40 -6.92
N ASP A 112 -6.74 -8.71 -6.80
CA ASP A 112 -7.22 -9.86 -6.04
C ASP A 112 -6.91 -11.22 -6.70
N GLU A 113 -6.76 -11.25 -8.01
CA GLU A 113 -6.50 -12.47 -8.77
C GLU A 113 -5.02 -12.85 -8.83
N ALA A 114 -4.12 -11.89 -8.55
CA ALA A 114 -2.69 -12.15 -8.50
C ALA A 114 -2.31 -12.69 -7.11
N GLU A 115 -2.21 -14.00 -7.01
CA GLU A 115 -1.96 -14.69 -5.73
C GLU A 115 -0.52 -15.15 -5.61
N PHE A 116 0.07 -14.84 -4.44
CA PHE A 116 1.37 -15.39 -4.03
C PHE A 116 1.27 -15.96 -2.61
N PHE A 117 2.20 -16.85 -2.29
CA PHE A 117 2.27 -17.55 -1.01
C PHE A 117 3.52 -17.12 -0.25
N ASP A 118 3.31 -16.72 0.98
CA ASP A 118 4.32 -16.25 1.92
C ASP A 118 4.45 -17.21 3.10
N GLU A 119 5.61 -17.24 3.73
CA GLU A 119 5.87 -18.08 4.91
C GLU A 119 5.59 -17.32 6.20
N GLN A 120 4.86 -17.95 7.11
CA GLN A 120 4.55 -17.34 8.40
C GLN A 120 5.44 -17.92 9.51
N PRO A 121 5.77 -17.12 10.54
CA PRO A 121 6.58 -17.60 11.64
C PRO A 121 5.86 -18.71 12.41
N VAL A 122 6.61 -19.74 12.77
CA VAL A 122 6.13 -20.90 13.55
C VAL A 122 6.59 -20.83 15.02
N ASP A 123 7.52 -19.96 15.35
CA ASP A 123 8.03 -19.75 16.71
C ASP A 123 7.49 -18.44 17.29
N ILE A 124 6.97 -18.51 18.53
CA ILE A 124 6.35 -17.35 19.20
C ILE A 124 7.35 -16.21 19.45
N LYS A 125 8.62 -16.50 19.71
CA LYS A 125 9.63 -15.47 19.95
C LYS A 125 9.98 -14.74 18.66
N ILE A 126 10.02 -15.47 17.54
CA ILE A 126 10.22 -14.88 16.20
C ILE A 126 9.03 -14.00 15.86
N ALA A 127 7.81 -14.50 16.05
CA ALA A 127 6.57 -13.79 15.82
C ALA A 127 6.49 -12.47 16.63
N MET A 128 6.83 -12.53 17.92
CA MET A 128 6.84 -11.35 18.80
C MET A 128 7.89 -10.32 18.38
N ARG A 129 9.12 -10.76 18.04
CA ARG A 129 10.16 -9.85 17.52
C ARG A 129 9.72 -9.15 16.24
N GLN A 130 9.08 -9.86 15.33
CA GLN A 130 8.55 -9.31 14.10
C GLN A 130 7.46 -8.26 14.39
N ARG A 131 6.52 -8.53 15.28
CA ARG A 131 5.46 -7.57 15.68
C ARG A 131 6.04 -6.32 16.33
N ILE A 132 7.05 -6.46 17.20
CA ILE A 132 7.73 -5.31 17.79
C ILE A 132 8.44 -4.48 16.72
N ARG A 133 9.11 -5.12 15.77
CA ARG A 133 9.73 -4.44 14.62
C ARG A 133 8.69 -3.66 13.82
N TRP A 134 7.56 -4.27 13.50
CA TRP A 134 6.47 -3.59 12.79
C TRP A 134 5.91 -2.40 13.58
N SER A 135 5.67 -2.56 14.87
CA SER A 135 5.17 -1.46 15.71
C SER A 135 6.12 -0.27 15.74
N LYS A 136 7.43 -0.52 15.87
CA LYS A 136 8.45 0.53 15.78
C LYS A 136 8.48 1.18 14.40
N GLY A 137 8.44 0.37 13.34
CA GLY A 137 8.43 0.86 11.97
C GLY A 137 7.19 1.71 11.66
N HIS A 138 6.01 1.32 12.16
CA HIS A 138 4.78 2.12 12.01
C HIS A 138 4.91 3.49 12.67
N LEU A 139 5.52 3.56 13.87
CA LEU A 139 5.76 4.83 14.54
C LEU A 139 6.72 5.71 13.73
N GLN A 140 7.82 5.12 13.22
CA GLN A 140 8.76 5.83 12.36
C GLN A 140 8.08 6.35 11.08
N ALA A 141 7.38 5.49 10.35
CA ALA A 141 6.64 5.88 9.14
C ALA A 141 5.62 7.00 9.44
N PHE A 142 4.92 6.92 10.58
CA PHE A 142 3.99 7.96 11.00
C PHE A 142 4.69 9.29 11.29
N THR A 143 5.83 9.30 11.96
CA THR A 143 6.59 10.53 12.23
C THR A 143 7.15 11.16 10.96
N GLU A 144 7.56 10.34 9.98
CA GLU A 144 8.10 10.80 8.70
C GLU A 144 7.01 11.35 7.75
N THR A 145 5.84 10.75 7.73
CA THR A 145 4.83 11.00 6.68
C THR A 145 3.51 11.58 7.19
N GLY A 146 3.20 11.38 8.48
CA GLY A 146 1.91 11.78 9.06
C GLY A 146 1.63 13.27 8.94
N GLY A 147 2.64 14.12 9.11
CA GLY A 147 2.51 15.56 8.94
C GLY A 147 2.12 15.96 7.50
N LYS A 148 2.68 15.29 6.48
CA LYS A 148 2.32 15.52 5.08
C LYS A 148 0.87 15.11 4.81
N LEU A 149 0.48 13.92 5.26
CA LEU A 149 -0.89 13.42 5.11
C LEU A 149 -1.89 14.34 5.83
N PHE A 150 -1.58 14.76 7.05
CA PHE A 150 -2.44 15.67 7.81
C PHE A 150 -2.62 17.01 7.09
N SER A 151 -1.54 17.61 6.58
CA SER A 151 -1.62 18.86 5.82
C SER A 151 -2.49 18.73 4.57
N HIS A 152 -2.46 17.56 3.89
CA HIS A 152 -3.25 17.31 2.68
C HIS A 152 -4.75 17.11 2.93
N ILE A 153 -5.19 16.92 4.17
CA ILE A 153 -6.61 16.97 4.52
C ILE A 153 -7.15 18.40 4.30
N PHE A 154 -6.34 19.39 4.57
CA PHE A 154 -6.75 20.80 4.46
C PHE A 154 -6.31 21.45 3.13
N VAL A 155 -5.10 21.15 2.68
CA VAL A 155 -4.49 21.75 1.47
C VAL A 155 -3.97 20.64 0.55
N THR A 156 -4.68 20.37 -0.53
CA THR A 156 -4.31 19.29 -1.47
C THR A 156 -3.23 19.70 -2.48
N ASN A 157 -2.95 21.00 -2.64
CA ASN A 157 -2.00 21.54 -3.65
C ASN A 157 -2.16 20.97 -5.06
N GLY A 158 -3.32 20.34 -5.35
CA GLY A 158 -3.60 19.71 -6.63
C GLY A 158 -2.77 18.45 -6.93
N ALA A 159 -2.24 17.78 -5.91
CA ALA A 159 -1.34 16.62 -6.09
C ALA A 159 -1.94 15.55 -7.01
N ALA A 160 -3.18 15.11 -6.76
CA ALA A 160 -3.84 14.09 -7.58
C ALA A 160 -4.04 14.54 -9.04
N SER A 161 -4.35 15.81 -9.28
CA SER A 161 -4.47 16.36 -10.65
C SER A 161 -3.11 16.47 -11.35
N LYS A 162 -2.06 16.84 -10.62
CA LYS A 162 -0.69 16.85 -11.16
C LYS A 162 -0.21 15.45 -11.54
N THR A 163 -0.49 14.45 -10.71
CA THR A 163 -0.17 13.06 -10.99
C THR A 163 -0.95 12.54 -12.20
N GLU A 164 -2.25 12.85 -12.29
CA GLU A 164 -3.06 12.49 -13.46
C GLU A 164 -2.56 13.17 -14.75
N ALA A 165 -2.27 14.46 -14.70
CA ALA A 165 -1.74 15.20 -15.83
C ALA A 165 -0.41 14.59 -16.32
N HIS A 166 0.50 14.32 -15.40
CA HIS A 166 1.79 13.70 -15.72
C HIS A 166 1.62 12.32 -16.37
N SER A 167 0.73 11.48 -15.83
CA SER A 167 0.49 10.14 -16.39
C SER A 167 -0.09 10.15 -17.81
N LYS A 168 -0.80 11.22 -18.17
CA LYS A 168 -1.42 11.40 -19.49
C LYS A 168 -0.57 12.23 -20.46
N GLY A 169 0.54 12.80 -20.00
CA GLY A 169 1.38 13.71 -20.78
C GLY A 169 0.69 15.01 -21.17
N ILE A 170 -0.26 15.50 -20.35
CA ILE A 170 -1.03 16.73 -20.56
C ILE A 170 -0.71 17.77 -19.47
N SER A 171 -1.14 19.00 -19.67
CA SER A 171 -1.06 20.03 -18.61
C SER A 171 -2.21 19.88 -17.60
N VAL A 172 -2.02 20.41 -16.39
CA VAL A 172 -3.08 20.39 -15.34
C VAL A 172 -4.28 21.20 -15.79
N GLU A 173 -4.06 22.26 -16.56
CA GLU A 173 -5.09 23.14 -17.11
C GLU A 173 -6.03 22.44 -18.07
N GLU A 174 -5.55 21.43 -18.80
CA GLU A 174 -6.33 20.61 -19.73
C GLU A 174 -7.30 19.64 -18.99
N ILE A 175 -7.08 19.42 -17.69
CA ILE A 175 -8.04 18.63 -16.89
C ILE A 175 -9.26 19.52 -16.58
N PRO A 176 -10.48 19.08 -16.89
CA PRO A 176 -11.71 19.84 -16.62
C PRO A 176 -11.79 20.28 -15.15
N MET A 177 -12.25 21.51 -14.89
CA MET A 177 -12.33 22.09 -13.56
C MET A 177 -13.11 21.22 -12.56
N GLN A 178 -14.24 20.64 -13.00
CA GLN A 178 -15.01 19.68 -12.20
C GLN A 178 -14.16 18.49 -11.76
N LYS A 179 -13.36 17.95 -12.65
CA LYS A 179 -12.51 16.78 -12.36
C LYS A 179 -11.37 17.15 -11.40
N ARG A 180 -10.76 18.33 -11.55
CA ARG A 180 -9.78 18.87 -10.58
C ARG A 180 -10.39 19.02 -9.19
N PHE A 181 -11.61 19.50 -9.09
CA PHE A 181 -12.34 19.60 -7.83
C PHE A 181 -12.58 18.22 -7.19
N LEU A 182 -13.06 17.24 -7.97
CA LEU A 182 -13.26 15.86 -7.49
C LEU A 182 -11.94 15.19 -7.08
N ASN A 183 -10.87 15.40 -7.83
CA ASN A 183 -9.53 14.93 -7.48
C ASN A 183 -9.07 15.50 -6.14
N ASN A 184 -9.32 16.78 -5.86
CA ASN A 184 -8.98 17.40 -4.59
C ASN A 184 -9.78 16.82 -3.42
N ILE A 185 -11.09 16.60 -3.59
CA ILE A 185 -11.93 15.95 -2.58
C ILE A 185 -11.41 14.53 -2.32
N ARG A 186 -11.20 13.76 -3.37
CA ARG A 186 -10.68 12.39 -3.27
C ARG A 186 -9.32 12.36 -2.55
N GLN A 187 -8.41 13.27 -2.87
CA GLN A 187 -7.11 13.39 -2.22
C GLN A 187 -7.24 13.62 -0.71
N ARG A 188 -8.16 14.47 -0.29
CA ARG A 188 -8.43 14.71 1.14
C ARG A 188 -8.91 13.44 1.84
N PHE A 189 -9.88 12.74 1.25
CA PHE A 189 -10.37 11.47 1.79
C PHE A 189 -9.28 10.40 1.85
N MET A 190 -8.49 10.27 0.79
CA MET A 190 -7.37 9.32 0.76
C MET A 190 -6.31 9.66 1.81
N SER A 191 -6.01 10.93 2.02
CA SER A 191 -5.04 11.36 3.04
C SER A 191 -5.54 11.08 4.45
N LEU A 192 -6.82 11.34 4.73
CA LEU A 192 -7.46 11.04 6.02
C LEU A 192 -7.49 9.52 6.29
N ASP A 193 -7.92 8.75 5.30
CA ASP A 193 -7.97 7.28 5.39
C ASP A 193 -6.56 6.71 5.60
N MET A 194 -5.59 7.16 4.81
CA MET A 194 -4.20 6.71 4.92
C MET A 194 -3.56 7.10 6.24
N LEU A 195 -3.88 8.27 6.79
CA LEU A 195 -3.45 8.67 8.12
C LEU A 195 -3.89 7.65 9.17
N SER A 196 -5.11 7.11 9.03
CA SER A 196 -5.62 6.04 9.91
C SER A 196 -4.89 4.71 9.72
N VAL A 197 -4.33 4.45 8.54
CA VAL A 197 -3.57 3.22 8.22
C VAL A 197 -2.16 3.27 8.78
N VAL A 198 -1.49 4.42 8.64
CA VAL A 198 -0.11 4.59 9.13
C VAL A 198 -0.05 4.88 10.62
N TYR A 199 -1.16 5.29 11.24
CA TYR A 199 -1.22 5.51 12.68
C TYR A 199 -0.88 4.22 13.45
N PRO A 200 0.03 4.26 14.43
CA PRO A 200 0.50 3.07 15.15
C PRO A 200 -0.55 2.54 16.14
N ARG A 201 -1.61 1.89 15.63
CA ARG A 201 -2.69 1.33 16.46
C ARG A 201 -2.19 0.32 17.49
N SER A 202 -1.06 -0.34 17.22
CA SER A 202 -0.44 -1.30 18.14
C SER A 202 0.10 -0.67 19.44
N LEU A 203 0.09 0.67 19.56
CA LEU A 203 0.42 1.37 20.81
C LEU A 203 -0.81 1.63 21.68
N VAL A 204 -2.02 1.40 21.15
CA VAL A 204 -3.29 1.71 21.80
C VAL A 204 -4.09 0.43 22.10
N SER A 205 -3.70 -0.71 21.57
CA SER A 205 -4.22 -2.06 21.82
C SER A 205 -3.21 -2.91 22.58
#